data_b5fb19da0364e69ac034ef8ca7273389
#
_entry.id   b5fb19da0364e69ac034ef8ca7273389
#
_cell.length_a   1.000
_cell.length_b   1.000
_cell.length_c   1.000
_cell.angle_alpha   90.00
_cell.angle_beta   90.00
_cell.angle_gamma   90.00
#
_symmetry.space_group_name_H-M   'P 1'
#
loop_
_entity.id
_entity.type
_entity.pdbx_description
1 polymer ?
#
loop_
_entity_poly.entity_id
_entity_poly.type
_entity_poly.pdbx_seq_one_letter_code
_entity_poly.pdbx_strand_id
1 'polypeptide(L)'
;MFDFIVVGSGAGGATIAKELAVYGKRVLIIEGGRAVPAGQASETYRIIPSGVEVWQTICLGGTTLVSMGNAVRGTYGSLSEYYSESESELGATLVPESHMGKGTRTLLLVSKDWKVMPKAIDFAKCRSCGMXPLGCPQNAKWDASKYVRRAEISGAQVLTETHVRRVIISGGRAIGVETADGREFRADTVVLSAGAVETPRILMRSGVQDVGTGLYVDTFITVGGLFEGVGLNRELNMALFIKRDGYLLSPHYSSFLVPYLSSKGIRARPVDILGIMVKIADEPTGVVEEGRVIKGLSNRDVDLLERGRREAEEILISAGVSPETIVSTYPRGAHPGGTCVSLAKDFSPILESLYVCDASIIPGPLGIPPILTIIAMSKKLAAVLTGRA
;
A
#
# COMPACT_ATOMS: atom_id res chain seq x y z
N MET A 1 -14.97 -18.30 -22.29
CA MET A 1 -14.13 -18.79 -21.21
C MET A 1 -12.84 -17.96 -21.22
N PHE A 2 -12.34 -17.57 -20.05
CA PHE A 2 -11.12 -16.77 -19.93
C PHE A 2 -9.92 -17.68 -19.70
N ASP A 3 -8.73 -17.21 -20.08
CA ASP A 3 -7.49 -17.90 -19.70
C ASP A 3 -7.20 -17.62 -18.22
N PHE A 4 -7.46 -16.35 -17.78
CA PHE A 4 -7.23 -15.93 -16.40
C PHE A 4 -8.39 -15.11 -15.86
N ILE A 5 -8.75 -15.37 -14.61
CA ILE A 5 -9.53 -14.45 -13.79
C ILE A 5 -8.58 -13.87 -12.73
N VAL A 6 -8.53 -12.54 -12.64
CA VAL A 6 -7.76 -11.82 -11.61
C VAL A 6 -8.77 -11.15 -10.67
N VAL A 7 -8.71 -11.52 -9.39
CA VAL A 7 -9.64 -11.01 -8.37
C VAL A 7 -8.95 -9.89 -7.59
N GLY A 8 -9.46 -8.67 -7.76
CA GLY A 8 -8.88 -7.45 -7.18
C GLY A 8 -8.00 -6.71 -8.17
N SER A 9 -8.06 -5.39 -8.12
CA SER A 9 -7.39 -4.51 -9.08
C SER A 9 -6.34 -3.58 -8.43
N GLY A 10 -5.87 -3.92 -7.23
CA GLY A 10 -4.78 -3.18 -6.57
C GLY A 10 -3.44 -3.38 -7.28
N ALA A 11 -2.34 -3.01 -6.59
CA ALA A 11 -1.01 -3.06 -7.18
C ALA A 11 -0.68 -4.41 -7.82
N GLY A 12 -1.00 -5.52 -7.13
CA GLY A 12 -0.72 -6.87 -7.65
C GLY A 12 -1.62 -7.24 -8.82
N GLY A 13 -2.93 -7.15 -8.59
CA GLY A 13 -3.92 -7.59 -9.58
C GLY A 13 -3.86 -6.81 -10.88
N ALA A 14 -3.76 -5.48 -10.79
CA ALA A 14 -3.67 -4.64 -12.00
C ALA A 14 -2.38 -4.94 -12.78
N THR A 15 -1.27 -5.16 -12.07
CA THR A 15 0.00 -5.47 -12.72
C THR A 15 -0.08 -6.79 -13.46
N ILE A 16 -0.49 -7.86 -12.76
CA ILE A 16 -0.51 -9.18 -13.41
C ILE A 16 -1.54 -9.22 -14.55
N ALA A 17 -2.70 -8.57 -14.38
CA ALA A 17 -3.71 -8.52 -15.44
C ALA A 17 -3.17 -7.80 -16.68
N LYS A 18 -2.46 -6.67 -16.48
CA LYS A 18 -1.85 -5.92 -17.58
C LYS A 18 -0.81 -6.79 -18.30
N GLU A 19 0.08 -7.44 -17.56
CA GLU A 19 1.12 -8.27 -18.14
C GLU A 19 0.53 -9.44 -18.98
N LEU A 20 -0.48 -10.10 -18.42
CA LEU A 20 -1.14 -11.23 -19.11
C LEU A 20 -1.89 -10.75 -20.36
N ALA A 21 -2.65 -9.65 -20.26
CA ALA A 21 -3.42 -9.12 -21.39
C ALA A 21 -2.50 -8.63 -22.53
N VAL A 22 -1.41 -7.93 -22.18
CA VAL A 22 -0.42 -7.47 -23.16
C VAL A 22 0.22 -8.68 -23.88
N TYR A 23 0.36 -9.81 -23.18
CA TYR A 23 0.89 -11.05 -23.75
C TYR A 23 -0.17 -11.84 -24.53
N GLY A 24 -1.36 -11.27 -24.76
CA GLY A 24 -2.40 -11.86 -25.59
C GLY A 24 -3.34 -12.83 -24.86
N LYS A 25 -3.31 -12.88 -23.53
CA LYS A 25 -4.22 -13.76 -22.78
C LYS A 25 -5.59 -13.11 -22.61
N ARG A 26 -6.63 -13.93 -22.59
CA ARG A 26 -8.02 -13.47 -22.31
C ARG A 26 -8.16 -13.34 -20.80
N VAL A 27 -8.22 -12.11 -20.30
CA VAL A 27 -8.21 -11.80 -18.86
C VAL A 27 -9.54 -11.16 -18.45
N LEU A 28 -10.10 -11.64 -17.34
CA LEU A 28 -11.21 -10.97 -16.64
C LEU A 28 -10.69 -10.45 -15.30
N ILE A 29 -10.83 -9.15 -15.07
CA ILE A 29 -10.53 -8.52 -13.77
C ILE A 29 -11.87 -8.34 -13.05
N ILE A 30 -11.97 -8.81 -11.81
CA ILE A 30 -13.17 -8.63 -10.99
C ILE A 30 -12.78 -7.81 -9.75
N GLU A 31 -13.38 -6.62 -9.61
CA GLU A 31 -13.09 -5.67 -8.54
C GLU A 31 -14.36 -5.42 -7.71
N GLY A 32 -14.24 -5.55 -6.39
CA GLY A 32 -15.36 -5.32 -5.46
C GLY A 32 -15.83 -3.88 -5.38
N GLY A 33 -14.91 -2.93 -5.56
CA GLY A 33 -15.22 -1.50 -5.47
C GLY A 33 -15.61 -0.87 -6.80
N ARG A 34 -16.11 0.36 -6.70
CA ARG A 34 -16.46 1.15 -7.89
C ARG A 34 -15.21 1.84 -8.46
N ALA A 35 -15.28 2.26 -9.71
CA ALA A 35 -14.29 3.15 -10.28
C ALA A 35 -14.56 4.58 -9.79
N VAL A 36 -13.49 5.28 -9.39
CA VAL A 36 -13.60 6.67 -8.93
C VAL A 36 -12.50 7.51 -9.59
N PRO A 37 -12.74 8.79 -9.84
CA PRO A 37 -11.65 9.69 -10.24
C PRO A 37 -10.55 9.68 -9.16
N ALA A 38 -9.30 9.75 -9.58
CA ALA A 38 -8.17 9.67 -8.64
C ALA A 38 -8.26 10.72 -7.52
N GLY A 39 -8.80 11.91 -7.80
CA GLY A 39 -8.97 12.97 -6.79
C GLY A 39 -10.11 12.74 -5.80
N GLN A 40 -10.92 11.70 -5.99
CA GLN A 40 -12.05 11.37 -5.11
C GLN A 40 -11.83 10.04 -4.37
N ALA A 41 -10.60 9.53 -4.37
CA ALA A 41 -10.30 8.23 -3.77
C ALA A 41 -10.59 8.17 -2.26
N SER A 42 -10.55 9.31 -1.56
CA SER A 42 -10.86 9.35 -0.13
C SER A 42 -12.27 8.87 0.21
N GLU A 43 -13.21 8.91 -0.75
CA GLU A 43 -14.57 8.42 -0.54
C GLU A 43 -14.65 6.89 -0.42
N THR A 44 -13.57 6.19 -0.76
CA THR A 44 -13.54 4.73 -0.81
C THR A 44 -12.77 4.09 0.36
N TYR A 45 -12.32 4.90 1.33
CA TYR A 45 -11.63 4.38 2.51
C TYR A 45 -12.52 3.40 3.28
N ARG A 46 -11.90 2.32 3.70
CA ARG A 46 -12.46 1.39 4.66
C ARG A 46 -11.44 1.20 5.78
N ILE A 47 -11.79 1.66 6.96
CA ILE A 47 -10.95 1.52 8.15
C ILE A 47 -11.48 0.31 8.93
N ILE A 48 -10.62 -0.66 9.16
CA ILE A 48 -10.97 -1.88 9.90
C ILE A 48 -10.49 -1.68 11.33
N PRO A 49 -11.42 -1.68 12.30
CA PRO A 49 -11.06 -1.48 13.70
C PRO A 49 -10.27 -2.69 14.24
N SER A 50 -9.22 -2.40 14.98
CA SER A 50 -8.39 -3.36 15.67
C SER A 50 -7.52 -2.57 16.67
N GLY A 51 -6.69 -3.25 17.46
CA GLY A 51 -5.73 -2.57 18.33
C GLY A 51 -4.80 -1.63 17.56
N VAL A 52 -4.43 -2.04 16.33
CA VAL A 52 -3.85 -1.14 15.31
C VAL A 52 -4.85 -1.10 14.16
N GLU A 53 -5.45 0.06 13.91
CA GLU A 53 -6.40 0.21 12.79
C GLU A 53 -5.76 -0.17 11.47
N VAL A 54 -6.48 -0.90 10.62
CA VAL A 54 -5.99 -1.26 9.27
C VAL A 54 -6.74 -0.41 8.25
N TRP A 55 -5.99 0.39 7.51
CA TRP A 55 -6.54 1.34 6.53
C TRP A 55 -6.37 0.79 5.12
N GLN A 56 -7.44 0.80 4.35
CA GLN A 56 -7.43 0.41 2.95
C GLN A 56 -8.52 1.17 2.20
N THR A 57 -8.51 1.10 0.88
CA THR A 57 -9.62 1.59 0.05
C THR A 57 -10.20 0.44 -0.75
N ILE A 58 -11.49 0.51 -1.07
CA ILE A 58 -12.19 -0.47 -1.91
C ILE A 58 -12.68 0.27 -3.16
N CYS A 59 -11.90 0.17 -4.22
CA CYS A 59 -12.18 0.84 -5.49
C CYS A 59 -11.26 0.28 -6.58
N LEU A 60 -11.59 0.55 -7.82
CA LEU A 60 -10.73 0.19 -8.95
C LEU A 60 -9.34 0.83 -8.76
N GLY A 61 -8.30 0.00 -8.75
CA GLY A 61 -6.93 0.42 -8.45
C GLY A 61 -6.56 0.28 -6.98
N GLY A 62 -7.52 0.01 -6.10
CA GLY A 62 -7.29 -0.26 -4.68
C GLY A 62 -6.54 0.86 -3.96
N THR A 63 -5.86 0.50 -2.88
CA THR A 63 -5.19 1.46 -1.98
C THR A 63 -4.07 2.25 -2.67
N THR A 64 -3.66 1.88 -3.89
CA THR A 64 -2.69 2.68 -4.63
C THR A 64 -3.21 4.10 -4.93
N LEU A 65 -4.53 4.29 -5.03
CA LEU A 65 -5.11 5.61 -5.29
C LEU A 65 -4.80 6.61 -4.18
N VAL A 66 -4.67 6.16 -2.93
CA VAL A 66 -4.38 7.03 -1.78
C VAL A 66 -2.92 6.91 -1.31
N SER A 67 -2.07 6.21 -2.07
CA SER A 67 -0.66 6.06 -1.73
C SER A 67 0.09 7.39 -1.87
N MET A 68 1.27 7.46 -1.25
CA MET A 68 2.16 8.62 -1.38
C MET A 68 3.02 8.57 -2.65
N GLY A 69 2.83 7.57 -3.50
CA GLY A 69 3.60 7.40 -4.73
C GLY A 69 5.04 6.94 -4.53
N ASN A 70 5.40 6.49 -3.34
CA ASN A 70 6.77 6.06 -3.04
C ASN A 70 7.15 4.82 -3.85
N ALA A 71 8.37 4.82 -4.42
CA ALA A 71 8.86 3.75 -5.30
C ALA A 71 10.24 3.28 -4.82
N VAL A 72 10.28 2.69 -3.62
CA VAL A 72 11.52 2.23 -2.99
C VAL A 72 11.68 0.73 -3.24
N ARG A 73 12.88 0.31 -3.71
CA ARG A 73 13.17 -1.11 -3.93
C ARG A 73 13.24 -1.87 -2.60
N GLY A 74 12.65 -3.05 -2.61
CA GLY A 74 12.83 -4.02 -1.53
C GLY A 74 14.18 -4.74 -1.67
N THR A 75 14.42 -5.67 -0.76
CA THR A 75 15.70 -6.39 -0.67
C THR A 75 15.70 -7.76 -1.37
N TYR A 76 14.68 -8.06 -2.17
CA TYR A 76 14.58 -9.33 -2.87
C TYR A 76 15.45 -9.31 -4.14
N GLY A 77 16.65 -9.91 -4.05
CA GLY A 77 17.59 -9.96 -5.16
C GLY A 77 17.01 -10.66 -6.41
N SER A 78 16.18 -11.67 -6.20
CA SER A 78 15.51 -12.40 -7.30
C SER A 78 14.52 -11.53 -8.08
N LEU A 79 14.24 -10.31 -7.62
CA LEU A 79 13.35 -9.36 -8.30
C LEU A 79 14.11 -8.19 -8.93
N SER A 80 15.45 -8.22 -8.95
CA SER A 80 16.25 -7.05 -9.37
C SER A 80 15.88 -6.55 -10.76
N GLU A 81 15.73 -7.44 -11.72
CA GLU A 81 15.36 -7.10 -13.10
C GLU A 81 13.95 -6.48 -13.14
N TYR A 82 13.01 -7.12 -12.42
CA TYR A 82 11.63 -6.65 -12.38
C TYR A 82 11.49 -5.30 -11.65
N TYR A 83 12.34 -5.01 -10.66
CA TYR A 83 12.41 -3.67 -10.06
C TYR A 83 12.81 -2.63 -11.10
N SER A 84 13.88 -2.89 -11.86
CA SER A 84 14.37 -1.95 -12.87
C SER A 84 13.31 -1.68 -13.94
N GLU A 85 12.66 -2.74 -14.41
CA GLU A 85 11.56 -2.63 -15.37
C GLU A 85 10.39 -1.81 -14.79
N SER A 86 10.03 -2.11 -13.53
CA SER A 86 8.92 -1.40 -12.87
C SER A 86 9.23 0.09 -12.69
N GLU A 87 10.42 0.42 -12.21
CA GLU A 87 10.82 1.83 -12.05
C GLU A 87 10.74 2.60 -13.37
N SER A 88 11.25 2.00 -14.43
CA SER A 88 11.20 2.60 -15.76
C SER A 88 9.76 2.81 -16.23
N GLU A 89 8.93 1.79 -16.10
CA GLU A 89 7.54 1.84 -16.55
C GLU A 89 6.69 2.82 -15.74
N LEU A 90 6.97 2.94 -14.44
CA LEU A 90 6.27 3.88 -13.55
C LEU A 90 6.80 5.32 -13.68
N GLY A 91 7.93 5.51 -14.35
CA GLY A 91 8.61 6.80 -14.38
C GLY A 91 9.12 7.22 -13.01
N ALA A 92 9.62 6.25 -12.22
CA ALA A 92 10.06 6.52 -10.85
C ALA A 92 11.36 7.33 -10.85
N THR A 93 11.34 8.47 -10.16
CA THR A 93 12.51 9.34 -10.03
C THR A 93 12.58 9.93 -8.63
N LEU A 94 13.74 10.44 -8.25
CA LEU A 94 13.88 11.15 -6.97
C LEU A 94 13.06 12.45 -7.00
N VAL A 95 12.51 12.82 -5.83
CA VAL A 95 11.75 14.08 -5.71
C VAL A 95 12.68 15.24 -6.08
N PRO A 96 12.32 16.06 -7.09
CA PRO A 96 13.14 17.24 -7.43
C PRO A 96 13.10 18.28 -6.30
N GLU A 97 14.19 19.02 -6.14
CA GLU A 97 14.28 20.07 -5.13
C GLU A 97 13.16 21.11 -5.27
N SER A 98 12.75 21.41 -6.51
CA SER A 98 11.66 22.34 -6.79
C SER A 98 10.29 21.91 -6.20
N HIS A 99 10.15 20.63 -5.86
CA HIS A 99 8.93 20.08 -5.28
C HIS A 99 9.00 19.90 -3.76
N MET A 100 10.11 20.34 -3.14
CA MET A 100 10.27 20.32 -1.68
C MET A 100 9.83 21.67 -1.12
N GLY A 101 8.81 21.66 -0.26
CA GLY A 101 8.32 22.89 0.37
C GLY A 101 9.13 23.29 1.60
N LYS A 102 8.66 24.32 2.29
CA LYS A 102 9.35 24.89 3.46
C LYS A 102 9.55 23.86 4.58
N GLY A 103 8.49 23.09 4.90
CA GLY A 103 8.56 22.08 5.98
C GLY A 103 9.59 21.00 5.68
N THR A 104 9.55 20.46 4.46
CA THR A 104 10.52 19.45 4.01
C THR A 104 11.95 19.99 4.07
N ARG A 105 12.18 21.22 3.57
CA ARG A 105 13.51 21.84 3.57
C ARG A 105 14.00 22.11 5.00
N THR A 106 13.10 22.54 5.88
CA THR A 106 13.44 22.76 7.31
C THR A 106 13.97 21.47 7.94
N LEU A 107 13.28 20.34 7.69
CA LEU A 107 13.74 19.06 8.22
C LEU A 107 15.05 18.60 7.58
N LEU A 108 15.22 18.83 6.28
CA LEU A 108 16.43 18.44 5.55
C LEU A 108 17.67 19.11 6.13
N LEU A 109 17.55 20.36 6.62
CA LEU A 109 18.69 21.13 7.13
C LEU A 109 19.20 20.64 8.50
N VAL A 110 18.39 19.92 9.26
CA VAL A 110 18.75 19.57 10.65
C VAL A 110 19.24 18.13 10.84
N SER A 111 19.31 17.35 9.75
CA SER A 111 19.92 16.02 9.82
C SER A 111 20.56 15.67 8.47
N LYS A 112 21.74 15.08 8.52
CA LYS A 112 22.45 14.59 7.32
C LYS A 112 21.95 13.21 6.87
N ASP A 113 21.12 12.56 7.70
CA ASP A 113 20.66 11.18 7.43
C ASP A 113 19.50 11.14 6.45
N TRP A 114 18.88 12.28 6.15
CA TRP A 114 17.79 12.32 5.19
C TRP A 114 18.26 11.91 3.80
N LYS A 115 17.51 11.03 3.18
CA LYS A 115 17.65 10.65 1.77
C LYS A 115 16.41 11.11 1.02
N VAL A 116 16.58 11.48 -0.23
CA VAL A 116 15.45 11.90 -1.08
C VAL A 116 14.65 10.65 -1.49
N MET A 117 13.33 10.75 -1.37
CA MET A 117 12.42 9.64 -1.68
C MET A 117 12.26 9.46 -3.19
N PRO A 118 12.46 8.26 -3.73
CA PRO A 118 12.06 8.00 -5.12
C PRO A 118 10.54 7.84 -5.20
N LYS A 119 9.93 8.43 -6.24
CA LYS A 119 8.47 8.43 -6.39
C LYS A 119 8.04 8.17 -7.84
N ALA A 120 6.93 7.46 -7.98
CA ALA A 120 6.24 7.23 -9.24
C ALA A 120 5.25 8.39 -9.48
N ILE A 121 5.81 9.57 -9.80
CA ILE A 121 5.05 10.82 -9.99
C ILE A 121 5.58 11.53 -11.23
N ASP A 122 4.66 11.97 -12.07
CA ASP A 122 4.95 12.88 -13.19
C ASP A 122 5.11 14.30 -12.60
N PHE A 123 6.35 14.71 -12.36
CA PHE A 123 6.65 15.98 -11.71
C PHE A 123 6.29 17.19 -12.58
N ALA A 124 6.14 17.01 -13.90
CA ALA A 124 5.65 18.11 -14.74
C ALA A 124 4.18 18.44 -14.47
N LYS A 125 3.40 17.45 -14.02
CA LYS A 125 1.99 17.65 -13.68
C LYS A 125 1.76 17.91 -12.19
N CYS A 126 2.71 17.51 -11.35
CA CYS A 126 2.53 17.55 -9.88
C CYS A 126 2.50 19.01 -9.38
N ARG A 127 1.56 19.33 -8.52
CA ARG A 127 1.43 20.67 -7.90
C ARG A 127 1.88 20.67 -6.44
N SER A 128 2.47 19.59 -5.94
CA SER A 128 2.94 19.45 -4.55
C SER A 128 1.85 19.83 -3.53
N CYS A 129 0.61 19.45 -3.80
CA CYS A 129 -0.56 19.97 -3.07
C CYS A 129 -0.86 19.25 -1.73
N GLY A 130 -0.08 18.25 -1.35
CA GLY A 130 -0.31 17.50 -0.10
C GLY A 130 -1.45 16.50 -0.15
N MET A 131 -2.11 16.34 -1.29
CA MET A 131 -3.36 15.58 -1.38
C MET A 131 -3.20 14.06 -1.55
N UNK A 132 -1.96 13.30 -1.68
CA UNK A 132 -1.81 12.30 -1.82
C UNK A 132 -2.52 11.50 -1.31
N PRO A 133 -2.85 11.54 0.19
CA PRO A 133 -3.71 10.56 0.92
C PRO A 133 -5.20 10.62 0.57
N LEU A 134 -5.63 11.69 -0.03
CA LEU A 134 -7.03 11.83 -0.43
C LEU A 134 -7.25 11.45 -1.90
N GLY A 135 -6.15 11.19 -2.61
CA GLY A 135 -6.13 10.94 -4.03
C GLY A 135 -5.42 12.07 -4.78
N CYS A 136 -5.03 11.85 -6.02
CA CYS A 136 -4.26 12.84 -6.79
C CYS A 136 -5.16 13.58 -7.78
N PRO A 137 -5.59 14.82 -7.47
CA PRO A 137 -6.52 15.54 -8.37
C PRO A 137 -5.92 15.89 -9.73
N GLN A 138 -4.58 15.97 -9.84
CA GLN A 138 -3.89 16.23 -11.12
C GLN A 138 -3.59 14.94 -11.89
N ASN A 139 -3.92 13.77 -11.34
CA ASN A 139 -3.59 12.48 -11.93
C ASN A 139 -2.08 12.37 -12.28
N ALA A 140 -1.24 13.06 -11.50
CA ALA A 140 0.21 13.06 -11.67
C ALA A 140 0.88 11.82 -11.08
N LYS A 141 0.32 11.29 -9.99
CA LYS A 141 0.84 10.12 -9.29
C LYS A 141 0.40 8.84 -10.00
N TRP A 142 1.30 7.86 -10.10
CA TRP A 142 0.91 6.53 -10.57
C TRP A 142 -0.03 5.86 -9.55
N ASP A 143 -1.04 5.19 -10.07
CA ASP A 143 -1.89 4.28 -9.33
C ASP A 143 -2.30 3.12 -10.24
N ALA A 144 -2.79 2.05 -9.65
CA ALA A 144 -3.02 0.80 -10.37
C ALA A 144 -4.18 0.89 -11.40
N SER A 145 -5.06 1.88 -11.30
CA SER A 145 -6.11 2.06 -12.32
C SER A 145 -5.51 2.30 -13.71
N LYS A 146 -4.31 2.88 -13.78
CA LYS A 146 -3.59 3.09 -15.04
C LYS A 146 -3.20 1.75 -15.68
N TYR A 147 -2.84 0.76 -14.86
CA TYR A 147 -2.52 -0.58 -15.38
C TYR A 147 -3.80 -1.34 -15.76
N VAL A 148 -4.89 -1.17 -15.00
CA VAL A 148 -6.20 -1.72 -15.40
C VAL A 148 -6.56 -1.18 -16.79
N ARG A 149 -6.44 0.13 -16.98
CA ARG A 149 -6.73 0.75 -18.30
C ARG A 149 -5.85 0.17 -19.42
N ARG A 150 -4.57 -0.07 -19.15
CA ARG A 150 -3.68 -0.71 -20.15
C ARG A 150 -4.11 -2.15 -20.44
N ALA A 151 -4.56 -2.88 -19.42
CA ALA A 151 -5.08 -4.24 -19.62
C ALA A 151 -6.33 -4.20 -20.51
N GLU A 152 -7.27 -3.27 -20.27
CA GLU A 152 -8.48 -3.09 -21.08
C GLU A 152 -8.12 -2.80 -22.55
N ILE A 153 -7.17 -1.89 -22.78
CA ILE A 153 -6.71 -1.56 -24.14
C ILE A 153 -6.15 -2.82 -24.83
N SER A 154 -5.57 -3.74 -24.05
CA SER A 154 -5.03 -5.01 -24.56
C SER A 154 -6.08 -6.14 -24.60
N GLY A 155 -7.37 -5.82 -24.37
CA GLY A 155 -8.47 -6.78 -24.51
C GLY A 155 -8.99 -7.40 -23.22
N ALA A 156 -8.47 -7.01 -22.05
CA ALA A 156 -9.02 -7.51 -20.78
C ALA A 156 -10.42 -6.96 -20.54
N GLN A 157 -11.26 -7.76 -19.91
CA GLN A 157 -12.58 -7.30 -19.43
C GLN A 157 -12.49 -6.94 -17.95
N VAL A 158 -13.26 -5.95 -17.52
CA VAL A 158 -13.26 -5.49 -16.13
C VAL A 158 -14.71 -5.44 -15.62
N LEU A 159 -14.92 -6.06 -14.45
CA LEU A 159 -16.19 -5.96 -13.72
C LEU A 159 -15.90 -5.27 -12.39
N THR A 160 -16.46 -4.10 -12.20
CA THR A 160 -16.43 -3.38 -10.91
C THR A 160 -17.69 -3.68 -10.10
N GLU A 161 -17.67 -3.28 -8.83
CA GLU A 161 -18.81 -3.46 -7.90
C GLU A 161 -19.27 -4.91 -7.85
N THR A 162 -18.32 -5.84 -7.99
CA THR A 162 -18.57 -7.28 -8.06
C THR A 162 -17.66 -7.97 -7.06
N HIS A 163 -18.23 -8.42 -5.95
CA HIS A 163 -17.47 -9.08 -4.89
C HIS A 163 -17.35 -10.57 -5.17
N VAL A 164 -16.13 -11.08 -5.29
CA VAL A 164 -15.89 -12.52 -5.37
C VAL A 164 -16.06 -13.11 -3.96
N ARG A 165 -16.92 -14.09 -3.85
CA ARG A 165 -17.19 -14.79 -2.60
C ARG A 165 -16.16 -15.90 -2.36
N ARG A 166 -15.96 -16.76 -3.37
CA ARG A 166 -15.04 -17.91 -3.27
C ARG A 166 -14.53 -18.35 -4.64
N VAL A 167 -13.48 -19.15 -4.61
CA VAL A 167 -12.97 -19.86 -5.80
C VAL A 167 -13.82 -21.15 -5.98
N ILE A 168 -14.13 -21.49 -7.20
CA ILE A 168 -14.79 -22.77 -7.53
C ILE A 168 -13.68 -23.78 -7.75
N ILE A 169 -13.65 -24.80 -6.91
CA ILE A 169 -12.65 -25.86 -6.95
C ILE A 169 -13.33 -27.18 -7.35
N SER A 170 -12.76 -27.88 -8.31
CA SER A 170 -13.25 -29.18 -8.77
C SER A 170 -12.05 -30.08 -9.04
N GLY A 171 -12.07 -31.28 -8.43
CA GLY A 171 -10.98 -32.24 -8.59
C GLY A 171 -9.59 -31.72 -8.15
N GLY A 172 -9.55 -30.84 -7.14
CA GLY A 172 -8.29 -30.27 -6.66
C GLY A 172 -7.76 -29.12 -7.49
N ARG A 173 -8.53 -28.63 -8.45
CA ARG A 173 -8.13 -27.57 -9.38
C ARG A 173 -9.10 -26.39 -9.29
N ALA A 174 -8.59 -25.17 -9.37
CA ALA A 174 -9.44 -23.98 -9.52
C ALA A 174 -9.96 -23.91 -10.96
N ILE A 175 -11.28 -23.72 -11.11
CA ILE A 175 -11.94 -23.66 -12.42
C ILE A 175 -12.74 -22.37 -12.63
N GLY A 176 -12.67 -21.44 -11.67
CA GLY A 176 -13.38 -20.17 -11.75
C GLY A 176 -13.67 -19.58 -10.39
N VAL A 177 -14.56 -18.61 -10.36
CA VAL A 177 -14.97 -17.93 -9.12
C VAL A 177 -16.48 -17.78 -9.07
N GLU A 178 -17.01 -17.72 -7.83
CA GLU A 178 -18.42 -17.40 -7.54
C GLU A 178 -18.45 -16.03 -6.87
N THR A 179 -19.32 -15.17 -7.33
CA THR A 179 -19.52 -13.84 -6.76
C THR A 179 -20.58 -13.86 -5.65
N ALA A 180 -20.62 -12.80 -4.85
CA ALA A 180 -21.55 -12.68 -3.73
C ALA A 180 -23.03 -12.64 -4.20
N ASP A 181 -23.27 -12.19 -5.43
CA ASP A 181 -24.62 -12.19 -6.04
C ASP A 181 -24.95 -13.48 -6.77
N GLY A 182 -24.12 -14.51 -6.64
CA GLY A 182 -24.38 -15.86 -7.14
C GLY A 182 -23.99 -16.13 -8.59
N ARG A 183 -23.36 -15.17 -9.29
CA ARG A 183 -22.85 -15.42 -10.64
C ARG A 183 -21.57 -16.25 -10.59
N GLU A 184 -21.35 -17.07 -11.59
CA GLU A 184 -20.13 -17.84 -11.76
C GLU A 184 -19.38 -17.40 -13.01
N PHE A 185 -18.06 -17.33 -12.91
CA PHE A 185 -17.16 -17.04 -14.03
C PHE A 185 -16.11 -18.14 -14.11
N ARG A 186 -15.84 -18.64 -15.31
CA ARG A 186 -14.95 -19.78 -15.55
C ARG A 186 -13.65 -19.33 -16.22
N ALA A 187 -12.53 -19.91 -15.77
CA ALA A 187 -11.22 -19.66 -16.35
C ALA A 187 -10.29 -20.85 -16.14
N ASP A 188 -9.24 -20.90 -16.95
CA ASP A 188 -8.21 -21.94 -16.82
C ASP A 188 -7.37 -21.72 -15.54
N THR A 189 -7.18 -20.45 -15.12
CA THR A 189 -6.40 -20.09 -13.93
C THR A 189 -7.04 -18.93 -13.20
N VAL A 190 -7.03 -18.98 -11.87
CA VAL A 190 -7.51 -17.90 -10.99
C VAL A 190 -6.32 -17.31 -10.24
N VAL A 191 -6.21 -15.98 -10.23
CA VAL A 191 -5.21 -15.25 -9.45
C VAL A 191 -5.94 -14.35 -8.44
N LEU A 192 -5.73 -14.59 -7.16
CA LEU A 192 -6.30 -13.77 -6.09
C LEU A 192 -5.35 -12.63 -5.78
N SER A 193 -5.87 -11.40 -5.82
CA SER A 193 -5.14 -10.16 -5.56
C SER A 193 -6.04 -9.17 -4.80
N ALA A 194 -6.89 -9.69 -3.91
CA ALA A 194 -7.86 -8.89 -3.17
C ALA A 194 -7.28 -8.24 -1.90
N GLY A 195 -5.96 -8.37 -1.71
CA GLY A 195 -5.24 -7.79 -0.58
C GLY A 195 -5.25 -8.69 0.65
N ALA A 196 -4.38 -8.37 1.61
CA ALA A 196 -4.09 -9.27 2.73
C ALA A 196 -5.24 -9.46 3.72
N VAL A 197 -6.33 -8.72 3.57
CA VAL A 197 -7.53 -8.94 4.38
C VAL A 197 -8.55 -9.81 3.62
N GLU A 198 -8.82 -9.50 2.36
CA GLU A 198 -9.89 -10.22 1.63
C GLU A 198 -9.38 -11.49 0.94
N THR A 199 -8.12 -11.54 0.49
CA THR A 199 -7.57 -12.75 -0.15
C THR A 199 -7.69 -13.98 0.78
N PRO A 200 -7.22 -13.93 2.05
CA PRO A 200 -7.41 -15.10 2.92
C PRO A 200 -8.88 -15.43 3.19
N ARG A 201 -9.78 -14.45 3.25
CA ARG A 201 -11.22 -14.70 3.43
C ARG A 201 -11.81 -15.46 2.25
N ILE A 202 -11.43 -15.07 1.02
CA ILE A 202 -11.87 -15.78 -0.19
C ILE A 202 -11.37 -17.24 -0.13
N LEU A 203 -10.11 -17.44 0.28
CA LEU A 203 -9.54 -18.79 0.43
C LEU A 203 -10.27 -19.59 1.48
N MET A 204 -10.57 -19.02 2.66
CA MET A 204 -11.36 -19.68 3.71
C MET A 204 -12.72 -20.14 3.19
N ARG A 205 -13.43 -19.27 2.49
CA ARG A 205 -14.75 -19.59 1.90
C ARG A 205 -14.65 -20.63 0.79
N SER A 206 -13.45 -20.83 0.23
CA SER A 206 -13.16 -21.84 -0.79
C SER A 206 -12.77 -23.19 -0.18
N GLY A 207 -12.70 -23.30 1.16
CA GLY A 207 -12.30 -24.51 1.85
C GLY A 207 -10.78 -24.65 2.04
N VAL A 208 -10.00 -23.62 1.72
CA VAL A 208 -8.54 -23.64 1.90
C VAL A 208 -8.23 -23.25 3.35
N GLN A 209 -7.41 -24.04 4.02
CA GLN A 209 -7.03 -23.82 5.41
C GLN A 209 -5.63 -23.21 5.52
N ASP A 210 -5.19 -22.89 6.73
CA ASP A 210 -3.87 -22.35 7.05
C ASP A 210 -3.59 -20.99 6.38
N VAL A 211 -4.63 -20.14 6.33
CA VAL A 211 -4.51 -18.74 5.87
C VAL A 211 -5.06 -17.80 6.93
N GLY A 212 -4.73 -16.54 6.84
CA GLY A 212 -5.24 -15.49 7.72
C GLY A 212 -4.33 -15.16 8.90
N THR A 213 -3.35 -16.02 9.23
CA THR A 213 -2.37 -15.72 10.28
C THR A 213 -1.15 -15.02 9.70
N GLY A 214 -0.43 -14.27 10.53
CA GLY A 214 0.80 -13.61 10.10
C GLY A 214 0.59 -12.18 9.58
N LEU A 215 -0.55 -11.56 9.91
CA LEU A 215 -0.82 -10.20 9.46
C LEU A 215 0.15 -9.20 10.10
N TYR A 216 0.84 -8.44 9.26
CA TYR A 216 1.52 -7.20 9.61
C TYR A 216 0.84 -6.06 8.83
N VAL A 217 1.09 -4.80 9.23
CA VAL A 217 0.41 -3.66 8.59
C VAL A 217 1.34 -2.47 8.34
N ASP A 218 2.65 -2.61 8.61
CA ASP A 218 3.62 -1.50 8.58
C ASP A 218 3.10 -0.35 9.47
N THR A 219 2.94 -0.67 10.75
CA THR A 219 2.36 0.23 11.74
C THR A 219 3.11 1.57 11.77
N PHE A 220 2.35 2.66 11.81
CA PHE A 220 2.93 4.00 11.90
C PHE A 220 2.18 4.90 12.87
N ILE A 221 2.92 5.90 13.38
CA ILE A 221 2.39 7.06 14.10
C ILE A 221 2.93 8.31 13.38
N THR A 222 2.30 9.46 13.64
CA THR A 222 2.86 10.75 13.26
C THR A 222 3.16 11.54 14.53
N VAL A 223 4.40 11.98 14.65
CA VAL A 223 4.86 12.85 15.74
C VAL A 223 4.93 14.26 15.17
N GLY A 224 4.40 15.27 15.87
CA GLY A 224 4.45 16.63 15.36
C GLY A 224 4.03 17.67 16.38
N GLY A 225 4.32 18.92 16.07
CA GLY A 225 4.04 20.04 16.95
C GLY A 225 4.00 21.35 16.18
N LEU A 226 3.93 22.46 16.90
CA LEU A 226 3.78 23.79 16.29
C LEU A 226 5.08 24.33 15.72
N PHE A 227 4.99 24.79 14.49
CA PHE A 227 6.00 25.57 13.79
C PHE A 227 5.27 26.56 12.88
N GLU A 228 5.15 27.79 13.30
CA GLU A 228 4.28 28.78 12.65
C GLU A 228 4.58 28.96 11.16
N GLY A 229 3.54 28.83 10.35
CA GLY A 229 3.60 29.08 8.91
C GLY A 229 4.48 28.12 8.13
N VAL A 230 4.71 26.90 8.64
CA VAL A 230 5.60 25.93 8.00
C VAL A 230 5.01 25.36 6.71
N GLY A 231 3.68 25.13 6.67
CA GLY A 231 2.97 24.74 5.45
C GLY A 231 3.09 23.28 5.03
N LEU A 232 3.60 22.39 5.89
CA LEU A 232 3.81 20.97 5.52
C LEU A 232 2.54 20.29 4.99
N ASN A 233 1.37 20.71 5.46
CA ASN A 233 0.08 20.19 5.00
C ASN A 233 -0.21 20.47 3.52
N ARG A 234 0.55 21.36 2.90
CA ARG A 234 0.40 21.78 1.49
C ARG A 234 1.66 21.46 0.68
N GLU A 235 2.37 20.40 1.07
CA GLU A 235 3.59 19.96 0.40
C GLU A 235 3.45 18.55 -0.11
N LEU A 236 4.39 18.14 -0.97
CA LEU A 236 4.47 16.76 -1.42
C LEU A 236 4.76 15.86 -0.21
N ASN A 237 3.85 14.94 0.05
CA ASN A 237 3.96 14.02 1.19
C ASN A 237 5.21 13.14 1.07
N MET A 238 5.94 12.96 2.18
CA MET A 238 7.03 11.99 2.27
C MET A 238 8.11 12.20 1.20
N ALA A 239 8.59 13.45 1.02
CA ALA A 239 9.62 13.74 0.03
C ALA A 239 11.01 13.24 0.44
N LEU A 240 11.21 12.97 1.72
CA LEU A 240 12.47 12.48 2.30
C LEU A 240 12.21 11.24 3.15
N PHE A 241 13.26 10.49 3.45
CA PHE A 241 13.18 9.41 4.46
C PHE A 241 14.52 9.20 5.14
N ILE A 242 14.47 8.71 6.39
CA ILE A 242 15.61 8.13 7.12
C ILE A 242 15.21 6.68 7.38
N LYS A 243 16.07 5.73 7.00
CA LYS A 243 15.83 4.32 7.29
C LYS A 243 16.76 3.87 8.43
N ARG A 244 16.18 3.24 9.43
CA ARG A 244 16.88 2.63 10.56
C ARG A 244 16.58 1.14 10.60
N ASP A 245 17.24 0.44 11.51
CA ASP A 245 16.92 -0.97 11.74
C ASP A 245 15.54 -1.05 12.42
N GLY A 246 14.56 -1.54 11.66
CA GLY A 246 13.19 -1.76 12.13
C GLY A 246 12.23 -0.58 11.97
N TYR A 247 12.71 0.62 11.60
CA TYR A 247 11.78 1.73 11.36
C TYR A 247 12.27 2.72 10.31
N LEU A 248 11.34 3.54 9.85
CA LEU A 248 11.57 4.57 8.84
C LEU A 248 10.90 5.87 9.31
N LEU A 249 11.62 6.99 9.16
CA LEU A 249 11.09 8.34 9.39
C LEU A 249 10.86 9.03 8.05
N SER A 250 9.82 9.88 7.98
CA SER A 250 9.57 10.70 6.78
C SER A 250 8.78 11.96 7.14
N PRO A 251 9.04 13.11 6.50
CA PRO A 251 8.18 14.29 6.70
C PRO A 251 6.73 13.94 6.40
N HIS A 252 5.85 14.22 7.34
CA HIS A 252 4.43 13.82 7.21
C HIS A 252 3.51 14.72 8.02
N TYR A 253 2.56 15.35 7.36
CA TYR A 253 1.47 16.05 8.03
C TYR A 253 0.33 15.07 8.28
N SER A 254 -0.25 15.12 9.48
CA SER A 254 -1.45 14.37 9.82
C SER A 254 -2.45 15.31 10.51
N SER A 255 -3.65 15.42 9.94
CA SER A 255 -4.73 16.20 10.58
C SER A 255 -5.13 15.61 11.94
N PHE A 256 -4.83 14.34 12.17
CA PHE A 256 -5.10 13.71 13.47
C PHE A 256 -4.26 14.31 14.61
N LEU A 257 -3.20 15.08 14.32
CA LEU A 257 -2.46 15.78 15.36
C LEU A 257 -3.29 16.93 15.97
N VAL A 258 -4.22 17.52 15.21
CA VAL A 258 -5.01 18.67 15.67
C VAL A 258 -5.81 18.37 16.94
N PRO A 259 -6.61 17.30 17.02
CA PRO A 259 -7.31 16.99 18.28
C PRO A 259 -6.38 16.72 19.46
N TYR A 260 -5.20 16.11 19.22
CA TYR A 260 -4.24 15.90 20.33
C TYR A 260 -3.67 17.21 20.85
N LEU A 261 -3.38 18.15 19.95
CA LEU A 261 -2.96 19.50 20.34
C LEU A 261 -4.07 20.20 21.11
N SER A 262 -5.30 20.10 20.62
CA SER A 262 -6.47 20.70 21.28
C SER A 262 -6.67 20.15 22.69
N SER A 263 -6.43 18.86 22.91
CA SER A 263 -6.57 18.25 24.25
C SER A 263 -5.54 18.80 25.25
N LYS A 264 -4.44 19.36 24.75
CA LYS A 264 -3.44 20.07 25.56
C LYS A 264 -3.76 21.58 25.71
N GLY A 265 -4.91 22.04 25.20
CA GLY A 265 -5.24 23.46 25.19
C GLY A 265 -4.52 24.26 24.10
N ILE A 266 -3.90 23.58 23.14
CA ILE A 266 -3.12 24.23 22.08
C ILE A 266 -3.97 24.37 20.83
N ARG A 267 -4.25 25.61 20.42
CA ARG A 267 -4.98 25.90 19.19
C ARG A 267 -4.00 25.85 18.01
N ALA A 268 -4.17 24.91 17.11
CA ALA A 268 -3.28 24.72 15.98
C ALA A 268 -4.03 24.81 14.65
N ARG A 269 -3.50 25.59 13.71
CA ARG A 269 -3.96 25.57 12.32
C ARG A 269 -3.16 24.50 11.58
N PRO A 270 -3.75 23.81 10.60
CA PRO A 270 -3.01 22.82 9.80
C PRO A 270 -1.69 23.33 9.21
N VAL A 271 -1.64 24.61 8.82
CA VAL A 271 -0.46 25.24 8.20
C VAL A 271 0.69 25.43 9.20
N ASP A 272 0.41 25.34 10.51
CA ASP A 272 1.40 25.56 11.57
C ASP A 272 1.95 24.26 12.17
N ILE A 273 1.67 23.10 11.56
CA ILE A 273 2.09 21.81 12.10
C ILE A 273 3.25 21.26 11.27
N LEU A 274 4.39 21.02 11.92
CA LEU A 274 5.50 20.26 11.35
C LEU A 274 5.45 18.86 11.95
N GLY A 275 5.57 17.82 11.11
CA GLY A 275 5.43 16.46 11.59
C GLY A 275 6.31 15.47 10.85
N ILE A 276 6.56 14.35 11.52
CA ILE A 276 7.34 13.23 11.01
C ILE A 276 6.55 11.94 11.25
N MET A 277 6.36 11.15 10.22
CA MET A 277 5.86 9.79 10.33
C MET A 277 6.97 8.90 10.87
N VAL A 278 6.63 8.07 11.85
CA VAL A 278 7.46 6.95 12.33
C VAL A 278 6.73 5.69 11.89
N LYS A 279 7.29 4.96 10.93
CA LYS A 279 6.72 3.71 10.42
C LYS A 279 7.64 2.57 10.81
N ILE A 280 7.10 1.51 11.40
CA ILE A 280 7.89 0.36 11.85
C ILE A 280 7.62 -0.88 10.98
N ALA A 281 8.59 -1.79 10.96
CA ALA A 281 8.42 -3.15 10.44
C ALA A 281 7.86 -4.00 11.59
N ASP A 282 6.54 -3.95 11.77
CA ASP A 282 5.85 -4.59 12.90
C ASP A 282 5.83 -6.11 12.78
N GLU A 283 5.81 -6.81 13.91
CA GLU A 283 5.80 -8.27 13.92
C GLU A 283 4.52 -8.83 13.28
N PRO A 284 4.65 -9.93 12.48
CA PRO A 284 3.50 -10.52 11.78
C PRO A 284 2.67 -11.40 12.73
N THR A 285 2.10 -10.79 13.78
CA THR A 285 1.35 -11.47 14.83
C THR A 285 -0.16 -11.34 14.69
N GLY A 286 -0.61 -10.57 13.68
CA GLY A 286 -2.05 -10.36 13.52
C GLY A 286 -2.75 -11.52 12.84
N VAL A 287 -4.09 -11.50 12.92
CA VAL A 287 -4.94 -12.55 12.36
C VAL A 287 -6.12 -11.93 11.64
N VAL A 288 -6.41 -12.47 10.46
CA VAL A 288 -7.63 -12.18 9.71
C VAL A 288 -8.55 -13.39 9.84
N GLU A 289 -9.75 -13.15 10.32
CA GLU A 289 -10.84 -14.14 10.36
C GLU A 289 -11.96 -13.65 9.43
N GLU A 290 -12.95 -14.50 9.20
CA GLU A 290 -14.06 -14.17 8.29
C GLU A 290 -14.77 -12.86 8.71
N GLY A 291 -15.02 -12.66 9.98
CA GLY A 291 -15.78 -11.50 10.48
C GLY A 291 -14.96 -10.40 11.13
N ARG A 292 -13.67 -10.61 11.36
CA ARG A 292 -12.88 -9.60 12.09
C ARG A 292 -11.39 -9.68 11.73
N VAL A 293 -10.68 -8.61 12.12
CA VAL A 293 -9.23 -8.54 12.03
C VAL A 293 -8.69 -8.25 13.44
N ILE A 294 -7.68 -8.97 13.83
CA ILE A 294 -7.03 -8.80 15.14
C ILE A 294 -5.57 -8.41 14.87
N LYS A 295 -5.21 -7.19 15.25
CA LYS A 295 -3.83 -6.71 15.11
C LYS A 295 -3.51 -5.79 16.29
N GLY A 296 -2.55 -6.19 17.10
CA GLY A 296 -2.03 -5.39 18.20
C GLY A 296 -0.55 -5.09 18.00
N LEU A 297 0.06 -4.49 19.01
CA LEU A 297 1.50 -4.22 19.06
C LEU A 297 2.16 -5.23 19.99
N SER A 298 3.24 -5.82 19.53
CA SER A 298 4.10 -6.62 20.40
C SER A 298 5.01 -5.69 21.24
N ASN A 299 5.69 -6.24 22.22
CA ASN A 299 6.69 -5.46 22.98
C ASN A 299 7.77 -4.89 22.07
N ARG A 300 8.22 -5.67 21.07
CA ARG A 300 9.19 -5.19 20.07
C ARG A 300 8.63 -4.02 19.26
N ASP A 301 7.36 -4.09 18.87
CA ASP A 301 6.72 -3.02 18.11
C ASP A 301 6.65 -1.72 18.93
N VAL A 302 6.29 -1.84 20.22
CA VAL A 302 6.25 -0.70 21.13
C VAL A 302 7.65 -0.07 21.27
N ASP A 303 8.69 -0.89 21.44
CA ASP A 303 10.07 -0.40 21.54
C ASP A 303 10.51 0.32 20.26
N LEU A 304 10.17 -0.23 19.09
CA LEU A 304 10.52 0.40 17.81
C LEU A 304 9.80 1.74 17.62
N LEU A 305 8.50 1.78 17.94
CA LEU A 305 7.73 3.03 17.86
C LEU A 305 8.33 4.08 18.80
N GLU A 306 8.69 3.68 20.03
CA GLU A 306 9.26 4.60 21.02
C GLU A 306 10.64 5.13 20.58
N ARG A 307 11.49 4.25 20.02
CA ARG A 307 12.79 4.67 19.49
C ARG A 307 12.61 5.68 18.35
N GLY A 308 11.73 5.36 17.41
CA GLY A 308 11.44 6.26 16.28
C GLY A 308 10.80 7.56 16.73
N ARG A 309 9.91 7.51 17.73
CA ARG A 309 9.24 8.69 18.30
C ARG A 309 10.28 9.65 18.89
N ARG A 310 11.24 9.12 19.69
CA ARG A 310 12.31 9.95 20.29
C ARG A 310 13.17 10.60 19.22
N GLU A 311 13.60 9.83 18.20
CA GLU A 311 14.40 10.40 17.12
C GLU A 311 13.62 11.48 16.36
N ALA A 312 12.34 11.24 16.09
CA ALA A 312 11.48 12.24 15.43
C ALA A 312 11.35 13.51 16.27
N GLU A 313 11.16 13.37 17.60
CA GLU A 313 11.11 14.52 18.52
C GLU A 313 12.41 15.33 18.48
N GLU A 314 13.57 14.66 18.57
CA GLU A 314 14.87 15.33 18.50
C GLU A 314 15.04 16.13 17.21
N ILE A 315 14.65 15.54 16.08
CA ILE A 315 14.69 16.21 14.77
C ILE A 315 13.75 17.42 14.75
N LEU A 316 12.51 17.26 15.26
CA LEU A 316 11.51 18.33 15.28
C LEU A 316 11.98 19.50 16.17
N ILE A 317 12.52 19.22 17.35
CA ILE A 317 13.05 20.25 18.26
C ILE A 317 14.21 20.98 17.58
N SER A 318 15.13 20.23 16.96
CA SER A 318 16.26 20.82 16.23
C SER A 318 15.79 21.68 15.05
N ALA A 319 14.64 21.35 14.47
CA ALA A 319 14.04 22.12 13.39
C ALA A 319 13.33 23.39 13.88
N GLY A 320 13.07 23.52 15.20
CA GLY A 320 12.43 24.69 15.77
C GLY A 320 11.00 24.50 16.24
N VAL A 321 10.52 23.24 16.30
CA VAL A 321 9.20 22.97 16.88
C VAL A 321 9.27 23.18 18.39
N SER A 322 8.26 23.85 18.95
CA SER A 322 8.17 24.10 20.40
C SER A 322 7.97 22.75 21.13
N PRO A 323 8.93 22.35 21.99
CA PRO A 323 8.89 21.00 22.59
C PRO A 323 7.60 20.65 23.33
N GLU A 324 7.03 21.62 24.05
CA GLU A 324 5.80 21.43 24.84
C GLU A 324 4.58 21.18 23.96
N THR A 325 4.66 21.48 22.65
CA THR A 325 3.57 21.24 21.70
C THR A 325 3.62 19.88 21.05
N ILE A 326 4.73 19.12 21.23
CA ILE A 326 4.89 17.84 20.51
C ILE A 326 3.88 16.81 21.03
N VAL A 327 3.17 16.21 20.09
CA VAL A 327 2.18 15.14 20.34
C VAL A 327 2.37 14.04 19.30
N SER A 328 1.74 12.89 19.54
CA SER A 328 1.80 11.74 18.64
C SER A 328 0.39 11.19 18.42
N THR A 329 0.13 10.72 17.19
CA THR A 329 -1.14 10.06 16.88
C THR A 329 -1.15 8.61 17.39
N TYR A 330 -2.34 8.00 17.47
CA TYR A 330 -2.47 6.57 17.73
C TYR A 330 -1.88 5.76 16.56
N PRO A 331 -1.41 4.52 16.85
CA PRO A 331 -0.89 3.64 15.80
C PRO A 331 -1.98 3.20 14.82
N ARG A 332 -1.61 3.16 13.54
CA ARG A 332 -2.44 2.62 12.46
C ARG A 332 -1.54 2.03 11.38
N GLY A 333 -2.11 1.21 10.50
CA GLY A 333 -1.34 0.60 9.42
C GLY A 333 -2.07 0.68 8.09
N ALA A 334 -1.33 0.81 7.01
CA ALA A 334 -1.90 0.96 5.67
C ALA A 334 -1.27 0.00 4.63
N HIS A 335 -0.44 -0.93 5.09
CA HIS A 335 0.21 -1.91 4.21
C HIS A 335 0.00 -3.34 4.74
N PRO A 336 -1.27 -3.80 4.83
CA PRO A 336 -1.50 -5.15 5.34
C PRO A 336 -0.87 -6.21 4.42
N GLY A 337 -0.19 -7.18 5.03
CA GLY A 337 0.47 -8.27 4.31
C GLY A 337 0.62 -9.52 5.17
N GLY A 338 1.17 -10.59 4.59
CA GLY A 338 1.62 -11.77 5.31
C GLY A 338 0.61 -12.89 5.54
N THR A 339 -0.64 -12.71 5.21
CA THR A 339 -1.74 -13.59 5.64
C THR A 339 -1.88 -14.90 4.84
N CYS A 340 -1.08 -15.09 3.78
CA CYS A 340 -1.13 -16.31 2.95
C CYS A 340 0.28 -16.92 2.72
N VAL A 341 1.26 -16.52 3.51
CA VAL A 341 2.67 -16.93 3.34
C VAL A 341 2.85 -18.44 3.49
N SER A 342 2.09 -19.07 4.38
CA SER A 342 2.19 -20.52 4.65
C SER A 342 1.93 -21.37 3.40
N LEU A 343 1.13 -20.86 2.45
CA LEU A 343 0.70 -21.63 1.27
C LEU A 343 1.39 -21.23 -0.03
N ALA A 344 1.80 -19.97 -0.17
CA ALA A 344 2.26 -19.44 -1.46
C ALA A 344 3.74 -19.03 -1.41
N LYS A 345 4.61 -20.00 -1.21
CA LYS A 345 6.07 -19.77 -1.21
C LYS A 345 6.58 -19.69 -2.66
N ASP A 346 7.43 -18.70 -2.91
CA ASP A 346 8.14 -18.55 -4.20
C ASP A 346 7.20 -18.58 -5.42
N PHE A 347 6.01 -17.95 -5.26
CA PHE A 347 4.99 -17.86 -6.33
C PHE A 347 4.40 -19.22 -6.74
N SER A 348 4.55 -20.24 -5.90
CA SER A 348 3.92 -21.52 -6.17
C SER A 348 2.39 -21.40 -6.12
N PRO A 349 1.66 -22.25 -6.85
CA PRO A 349 0.21 -22.24 -6.75
C PRO A 349 -0.24 -22.80 -5.39
N ILE A 350 -1.34 -22.22 -4.88
CA ILE A 350 -2.02 -22.69 -3.65
C ILE A 350 -2.53 -24.13 -3.86
N LEU A 351 -3.13 -24.34 -5.03
CA LEU A 351 -3.53 -25.63 -5.57
C LEU A 351 -3.52 -25.49 -7.09
N GLU A 352 -3.78 -26.54 -7.82
CA GLU A 352 -3.69 -26.50 -9.29
C GLU A 352 -4.54 -25.33 -9.84
N SER A 353 -3.90 -24.47 -10.62
CA SER A 353 -4.50 -23.29 -11.29
C SER A 353 -5.00 -22.21 -10.33
N LEU A 354 -4.52 -22.15 -9.08
CA LEU A 354 -4.86 -21.10 -8.13
C LEU A 354 -3.60 -20.43 -7.59
N TYR A 355 -3.48 -19.13 -7.81
CA TYR A 355 -2.33 -18.33 -7.38
C TYR A 355 -2.78 -17.15 -6.53
N VAL A 356 -1.87 -16.64 -5.71
CA VAL A 356 -2.05 -15.38 -4.98
C VAL A 356 -0.98 -14.39 -5.48
N CYS A 357 -1.40 -13.15 -5.73
CA CYS A 357 -0.52 -12.13 -6.27
C CYS A 357 -0.78 -10.76 -5.63
N ASP A 358 -0.54 -10.67 -4.32
CA ASP A 358 -0.67 -9.42 -3.56
C ASP A 358 0.22 -9.49 -2.30
N ALA A 359 0.12 -8.50 -1.42
CA ALA A 359 0.97 -8.43 -0.23
C ALA A 359 0.74 -9.58 0.76
N SER A 360 -0.35 -10.35 0.64
CA SER A 360 -0.61 -11.46 1.56
C SER A 360 0.48 -12.55 1.50
N ILE A 361 1.25 -12.62 0.41
CA ILE A 361 2.34 -13.61 0.27
C ILE A 361 3.72 -13.04 0.61
N ILE A 362 3.82 -11.78 0.99
CA ILE A 362 5.09 -11.18 1.44
C ILE A 362 5.30 -11.62 2.89
N PRO A 363 6.40 -12.34 3.20
CA PRO A 363 6.52 -13.03 4.49
C PRO A 363 6.75 -12.13 5.72
N GLY A 364 6.94 -10.85 5.54
CA GLY A 364 7.07 -9.91 6.65
C GLY A 364 7.16 -8.49 6.13
N PRO A 365 7.01 -7.52 7.01
CA PRO A 365 7.04 -6.13 6.58
C PRO A 365 8.41 -5.77 6.01
N LEU A 366 8.39 -5.03 4.92
CA LEU A 366 9.63 -4.67 4.22
C LEU A 366 10.43 -3.56 4.92
N GLY A 367 9.78 -2.84 5.86
CA GLY A 367 10.38 -1.64 6.47
C GLY A 367 10.46 -0.45 5.52
N ILE A 368 9.86 -0.59 4.33
CA ILE A 368 9.82 0.42 3.27
C ILE A 368 8.43 0.36 2.61
N PRO A 369 8.05 1.36 1.81
CA PRO A 369 6.78 1.29 1.07
C PRO A 369 6.75 0.09 0.11
N PRO A 370 5.66 -0.73 0.12
CA PRO A 370 5.69 -2.04 -0.55
C PRO A 370 5.29 -2.06 -2.02
N ILE A 371 4.72 -0.98 -2.57
CA ILE A 371 4.08 -1.01 -3.90
C ILE A 371 5.04 -1.51 -4.99
N LEU A 372 6.27 -0.98 -5.02
CA LEU A 372 7.23 -1.37 -6.06
C LEU A 372 7.57 -2.87 -5.97
N THR A 373 7.67 -3.41 -4.75
CA THR A 373 7.91 -4.84 -4.55
C THR A 373 6.73 -5.67 -5.04
N ILE A 374 5.50 -5.25 -4.74
CA ILE A 374 4.30 -5.96 -5.20
C ILE A 374 4.25 -5.98 -6.73
N ILE A 375 4.56 -4.84 -7.37
CA ILE A 375 4.59 -4.75 -8.83
C ILE A 375 5.65 -5.70 -9.42
N ALA A 376 6.87 -5.68 -8.87
CA ALA A 376 7.96 -6.53 -9.34
C ALA A 376 7.61 -8.02 -9.19
N MET A 377 7.03 -8.41 -8.04
CA MET A 377 6.54 -9.78 -7.81
C MET A 377 5.50 -10.18 -8.84
N SER A 378 4.57 -9.28 -9.13
CA SER A 378 3.47 -9.55 -10.07
C SER A 378 3.99 -9.74 -11.51
N LYS A 379 4.97 -8.94 -11.91
CA LYS A 379 5.63 -9.11 -13.21
C LYS A 379 6.34 -10.47 -13.30
N LYS A 380 7.05 -10.84 -12.24
CA LYS A 380 7.72 -12.16 -12.19
C LYS A 380 6.70 -13.29 -12.31
N LEU A 381 5.61 -13.24 -11.55
CA LEU A 381 4.57 -14.28 -11.64
C LEU A 381 3.96 -14.33 -13.06
N ALA A 382 3.70 -13.17 -13.66
CA ALA A 382 3.17 -13.14 -15.03
C ALA A 382 4.14 -13.80 -16.02
N ALA A 383 5.46 -13.56 -15.84
CA ALA A 383 6.47 -14.21 -16.69
C ALA A 383 6.44 -15.74 -16.52
N VAL A 384 6.33 -16.22 -15.28
CA VAL A 384 6.19 -17.66 -14.99
C VAL A 384 4.93 -18.22 -15.67
N LEU A 385 3.79 -17.54 -15.50
CA LEU A 385 2.50 -18.02 -16.03
C LEU A 385 2.42 -17.99 -17.56
N THR A 386 3.31 -17.26 -18.21
CA THR A 386 3.36 -17.16 -19.67
C THR A 386 4.59 -17.86 -20.27
N GLY A 387 5.36 -18.58 -19.43
CA GLY A 387 6.54 -19.34 -19.89
C GLY A 387 7.70 -18.46 -20.34
N ARG A 388 7.81 -17.23 -19.80
CA ARG A 388 8.89 -16.29 -20.14
C ARG A 388 10.00 -16.24 -19.09
N ALA A 389 9.76 -16.85 -17.91
CA ALA A 389 10.73 -16.86 -16.81
C ALA A 389 11.54 -18.18 -16.81
#